data_82ac2bdd04bc069811c4caf28c193103
#
_entry.id   82ac2bdd04bc069811c4caf28c193103
#
_cell.length_a   1.000
_cell.length_b   1.000
_cell.length_c   1.000
_cell.angle_alpha   90.00
_cell.angle_beta   90.00
_cell.angle_gamma   90.00
#
_symmetry.space_group_name_H-M   'P 1'
#
loop_
_entity.id
_entity.type
_entity.pdbx_description
1 polymer ?
#
loop_
_entity_poly.entity_id
_entity_poly.type
_entity_poly.pdbx_seq_one_letter_code
_entity_poly.pdbx_strand_id
1 'polypeptide(L)'
;MRLLALSLSLSLLACRSRDESDPETWIRRLDDRDAKIRVQAVQQLRKLKAKQAAREVAALLKDPLVKEDAALALEDLGGRGQVDALLDAVDTTVGAGSDAAARAANRTNARIAEALGNIGDPRAGPALLRLARATDDTVRLAAVEALGNVKASEAIPELSHIVDDAAAPPLLIKRALVALGQIGDPAAIPALTHGLVIERQGVSFLPESSFALFLIGAPAVEPLMKIAQDQDPGYLAWAKENNRAPAGTYAKTALVLGDIEDARAVPVLLAKLKYVDSDPVPGTSRLLSNLVKMFAANALGRMRAVEAGPAIQALVSTINPQDEDLTTLAAEALSWLGDRAQARELMKKAQKGLVKQRIVVAQAAALFGEPALGNELATLATRESKGSPPACVRQLGELALSVDDPRQACGLLAAQFSELAKPLDAARVCGAEAPCWLMRMQDPDPDVRARASYELGRAGSAAAVPMLAGAAADEQLLVRAAATRALDWLAAVPAAQPALKGIAPQLASQLAQEQGKTRFLKANEELRRLQVKLSRL
;
A
#
# COMPACT_ATOMS: atom_id res chain seq x y z
N MET A 1 59.56 -52.52 -28.09
CA MET A 1 58.80 -51.28 -28.10
C MET A 1 57.29 -51.52 -27.75
N ARG A 2 56.99 -52.07 -26.61
CA ARG A 2 55.57 -52.30 -26.17
C ARG A 2 55.34 -52.16 -24.62
N LEU A 3 56.19 -51.41 -23.91
CA LEU A 3 56.08 -51.24 -22.44
C LEU A 3 56.16 -49.79 -21.97
N LEU A 4 56.04 -48.80 -22.89
CA LEU A 4 56.00 -47.36 -22.54
C LEU A 4 54.67 -46.66 -22.79
N ALA A 5 53.59 -47.38 -23.16
CA ALA A 5 52.28 -46.79 -23.46
C ALA A 5 51.26 -46.95 -22.34
N LEU A 6 51.59 -47.67 -21.22
CA LEU A 6 50.63 -47.88 -20.13
C LEU A 6 50.82 -46.95 -18.93
N SER A 7 51.82 -46.12 -18.86
CA SER A 7 52.05 -45.21 -17.73
C SER A 7 51.54 -43.77 -17.97
N LEU A 8 51.13 -43.42 -19.20
CA LEU A 8 50.56 -42.10 -19.51
C LEU A 8 49.06 -41.99 -19.39
N SER A 9 48.35 -43.11 -19.30
CA SER A 9 46.88 -43.12 -19.19
C SER A 9 46.34 -43.05 -17.75
N LEU A 10 47.20 -43.24 -16.72
CA LEU A 10 46.78 -43.11 -15.30
C LEU A 10 47.02 -41.72 -14.73
N SER A 11 47.74 -40.82 -15.38
CA SER A 11 48.01 -39.47 -14.90
C SER A 11 46.99 -38.43 -15.40
N LEU A 12 46.11 -38.79 -16.34
CA LEU A 12 45.04 -37.91 -16.85
C LEU A 12 43.73 -37.99 -16.09
N LEU A 13 43.61 -38.89 -15.11
CA LEU A 13 42.42 -38.96 -14.25
C LEU A 13 42.52 -38.14 -12.96
N ALA A 14 43.62 -37.46 -12.68
CA ALA A 14 43.85 -36.71 -11.45
C ALA A 14 43.64 -35.20 -11.56
N CYS A 15 43.38 -34.66 -12.74
CA CYS A 15 43.00 -33.25 -12.93
C CYS A 15 41.60 -33.14 -13.52
N ARG A 16 40.59 -33.69 -12.85
CA ARG A 16 39.26 -33.12 -12.98
C ARG A 16 39.34 -31.71 -12.38
N SER A 17 39.39 -30.69 -13.22
CA SER A 17 39.17 -29.31 -12.78
C SER A 17 37.98 -29.33 -11.85
N ARG A 18 38.19 -28.95 -10.59
CA ARG A 18 37.08 -28.88 -9.61
C ARG A 18 36.09 -27.86 -10.19
N ASP A 19 34.99 -28.35 -10.72
CA ASP A 19 33.92 -27.50 -11.22
C ASP A 19 33.30 -26.78 -10.01
N GLU A 20 33.63 -25.50 -9.87
CA GLU A 20 33.12 -24.65 -8.77
C GLU A 20 31.65 -24.31 -8.95
N SER A 21 31.06 -24.58 -10.11
CA SER A 21 29.64 -24.44 -10.37
C SER A 21 28.84 -25.68 -9.94
N ASP A 22 29.51 -26.83 -9.68
CA ASP A 22 28.90 -28.06 -9.22
C ASP A 22 28.72 -28.05 -7.69
N PRO A 23 27.47 -28.05 -7.16
CA PRO A 23 27.17 -28.09 -5.73
C PRO A 23 27.86 -29.27 -5.01
N GLU A 24 28.00 -30.43 -5.66
CA GLU A 24 28.60 -31.63 -5.06
C GLU A 24 30.06 -31.39 -4.67
N THR A 25 30.76 -30.52 -5.41
CA THR A 25 32.15 -30.10 -5.09
C THR A 25 32.20 -29.42 -3.72
N TRP A 26 31.20 -28.60 -3.41
CA TRP A 26 31.09 -27.82 -2.16
C TRP A 26 30.48 -28.64 -1.02
N ILE A 27 29.50 -29.53 -1.29
CA ILE A 27 28.93 -30.44 -0.27
C ILE A 27 30.06 -31.28 0.37
N ARG A 28 30.97 -31.83 -0.41
CA ARG A 28 32.10 -32.62 0.13
C ARG A 28 33.07 -31.80 1.00
N ARG A 29 33.11 -30.46 0.83
CA ARG A 29 33.95 -29.56 1.64
C ARG A 29 33.26 -29.12 2.95
N LEU A 30 32.02 -29.46 3.18
CA LEU A 30 31.34 -29.15 4.43
C LEU A 30 31.92 -29.93 5.62
N ASP A 31 32.59 -31.05 5.37
CA ASP A 31 33.27 -31.87 6.38
C ASP A 31 34.81 -31.60 6.45
N ASP A 32 35.32 -30.52 5.81
CA ASP A 32 36.72 -30.19 5.86
C ASP A 32 37.19 -29.85 7.29
N ARG A 33 38.43 -30.23 7.62
CA ARG A 33 39.03 -29.94 8.94
C ARG A 33 39.20 -28.43 9.20
N ASP A 34 39.48 -27.67 8.15
CA ASP A 34 39.61 -26.20 8.26
C ASP A 34 38.21 -25.53 8.24
N ALA A 35 37.88 -24.85 9.32
CA ALA A 35 36.63 -24.09 9.42
C ALA A 35 36.48 -23.04 8.30
N LYS A 36 37.57 -22.44 7.81
CA LYS A 36 37.51 -21.47 6.71
C LYS A 36 37.02 -22.12 5.42
N ILE A 37 37.44 -23.38 5.15
CA ILE A 37 36.96 -24.12 3.99
C ILE A 37 35.48 -24.49 4.14
N ARG A 38 35.04 -24.89 5.35
CA ARG A 38 33.63 -25.16 5.61
C ARG A 38 32.77 -23.92 5.41
N VAL A 39 33.20 -22.75 5.94
CA VAL A 39 32.52 -21.45 5.72
C VAL A 39 32.43 -21.12 4.24
N GLN A 40 33.58 -21.24 3.50
CA GLN A 40 33.58 -21.01 2.07
C GLN A 40 32.62 -21.95 1.32
N ALA A 41 32.54 -23.21 1.71
CA ALA A 41 31.63 -24.18 1.12
C ALA A 41 30.14 -23.78 1.35
N VAL A 42 29.78 -23.41 2.57
CA VAL A 42 28.43 -22.92 2.91
C VAL A 42 28.06 -21.69 2.07
N GLN A 43 28.96 -20.71 1.98
CA GLN A 43 28.73 -19.47 1.20
C GLN A 43 28.56 -19.75 -0.30
N GLN A 44 29.35 -20.67 -0.88
CA GLN A 44 29.20 -21.05 -2.28
C GLN A 44 27.90 -21.82 -2.55
N LEU A 45 27.52 -22.75 -1.66
CA LEU A 45 26.24 -23.47 -1.76
C LEU A 45 25.06 -22.51 -1.71
N ARG A 46 25.12 -21.48 -0.84
CA ARG A 46 24.12 -20.40 -0.80
C ARG A 46 24.07 -19.65 -2.12
N LYS A 47 25.22 -19.22 -2.66
CA LYS A 47 25.34 -18.51 -3.94
C LYS A 47 24.78 -19.33 -5.12
N LEU A 48 25.03 -20.64 -5.13
CA LEU A 48 24.52 -21.58 -6.11
C LEU A 48 23.04 -21.93 -5.91
N LYS A 49 22.40 -21.47 -4.82
CA LYS A 49 21.04 -21.83 -4.41
C LYS A 49 20.81 -23.34 -4.34
N ALA A 50 21.82 -24.07 -3.85
CA ALA A 50 21.88 -25.54 -3.83
C ALA A 50 21.01 -26.12 -2.71
N LYS A 51 19.68 -26.13 -2.88
CA LYS A 51 18.72 -26.62 -1.88
C LYS A 51 18.93 -28.07 -1.45
N GLN A 52 19.55 -28.90 -2.32
CA GLN A 52 19.91 -30.28 -1.99
C GLN A 52 20.93 -30.38 -0.85
N ALA A 53 21.72 -29.32 -0.59
CA ALA A 53 22.71 -29.28 0.50
C ALA A 53 22.12 -28.84 1.84
N ALA A 54 20.82 -28.52 1.93
CA ALA A 54 20.20 -27.95 3.13
C ALA A 54 20.38 -28.81 4.38
N ARG A 55 20.36 -30.13 4.24
CA ARG A 55 20.54 -31.08 5.35
C ARG A 55 21.96 -31.05 5.92
N GLU A 56 22.95 -31.07 5.03
CA GLU A 56 24.37 -31.05 5.37
C GLU A 56 24.74 -29.69 5.97
N VAL A 57 24.23 -28.58 5.41
CA VAL A 57 24.40 -27.24 5.97
C VAL A 57 23.77 -27.13 7.35
N ALA A 58 22.58 -27.72 7.57
CA ALA A 58 21.92 -27.71 8.87
C ALA A 58 22.71 -28.47 9.95
N ALA A 59 23.47 -29.51 9.58
CA ALA A 59 24.34 -30.21 10.52
C ALA A 59 25.43 -29.29 11.08
N LEU A 60 25.87 -28.28 10.33
CA LEU A 60 26.88 -27.30 10.74
C LEU A 60 26.37 -26.25 11.73
N LEU A 61 25.07 -26.21 12.02
CA LEU A 61 24.53 -25.41 13.13
C LEU A 61 25.09 -25.82 14.51
N LYS A 62 25.69 -27.00 14.61
CA LYS A 62 26.38 -27.51 15.81
C LYS A 62 27.86 -27.07 15.86
N ASP A 63 28.40 -26.53 14.80
CA ASP A 63 29.79 -26.06 14.74
C ASP A 63 29.88 -24.57 15.11
N PRO A 64 30.45 -24.22 16.27
CA PRO A 64 30.51 -22.81 16.73
C PRO A 64 31.22 -21.86 15.76
N LEU A 65 32.13 -22.37 14.90
CA LEU A 65 32.91 -21.56 13.96
C LEU A 65 32.18 -21.32 12.62
N VAL A 66 31.13 -22.08 12.32
CA VAL A 66 30.39 -22.07 11.06
C VAL A 66 28.90 -21.79 11.25
N LYS A 67 28.40 -21.86 12.48
CA LYS A 67 27.00 -21.78 12.88
C LYS A 67 26.29 -20.53 12.29
N GLU A 68 26.93 -19.36 12.35
CA GLU A 68 26.37 -18.10 11.83
C GLU A 68 26.18 -18.18 10.30
N ASP A 69 27.22 -18.67 9.55
CA ASP A 69 27.14 -18.82 8.10
C ASP A 69 26.13 -19.89 7.69
N ALA A 70 26.06 -21.00 8.46
CA ALA A 70 25.08 -22.05 8.22
C ALA A 70 23.65 -21.55 8.41
N ALA A 71 23.37 -20.78 9.48
CA ALA A 71 22.07 -20.17 9.71
C ALA A 71 21.69 -19.20 8.57
N LEU A 72 22.64 -18.35 8.16
CA LEU A 72 22.48 -17.43 7.02
C LEU A 72 22.22 -18.17 5.70
N ALA A 73 22.87 -19.31 5.45
CA ALA A 73 22.62 -20.07 4.24
C ALA A 73 21.27 -20.76 4.25
N LEU A 74 20.80 -21.21 5.40
CA LEU A 74 19.48 -21.84 5.55
C LEU A 74 18.32 -20.87 5.36
N GLU A 75 18.54 -19.57 5.43
CA GLU A 75 17.56 -18.55 5.02
C GLU A 75 17.09 -18.76 3.57
N ASP A 76 18.03 -19.11 2.67
CA ASP A 76 17.78 -19.31 1.24
C ASP A 76 17.60 -20.79 0.85
N LEU A 77 18.30 -21.69 1.55
CA LEU A 77 18.36 -23.12 1.23
C LEU A 77 17.40 -23.97 2.04
N GLY A 78 16.99 -23.48 3.23
CA GLY A 78 16.21 -24.24 4.19
C GLY A 78 14.79 -24.55 3.75
N GLY A 79 14.23 -25.56 4.38
CA GLY A 79 12.86 -25.97 4.23
C GLY A 79 12.36 -26.62 5.54
N ARG A 80 11.14 -27.14 5.55
CA ARG A 80 10.53 -27.74 6.76
C ARG A 80 11.36 -28.84 7.43
N GLY A 81 12.19 -29.54 6.66
CA GLY A 81 13.09 -30.57 7.20
C GLY A 81 14.23 -30.06 8.07
N GLN A 82 14.53 -28.74 8.03
CA GLN A 82 15.60 -28.10 8.79
C GLN A 82 15.11 -27.36 10.04
N VAL A 83 13.80 -27.27 10.25
CA VAL A 83 13.18 -26.51 11.36
C VAL A 83 13.70 -27.00 12.72
N ASP A 84 13.72 -28.30 12.97
CA ASP A 84 14.14 -28.86 14.26
C ASP A 84 15.61 -28.52 14.54
N ALA A 85 16.50 -28.62 13.54
CA ALA A 85 17.91 -28.24 13.67
C ALA A 85 18.11 -26.74 13.95
N LEU A 86 17.29 -25.88 13.34
CA LEU A 86 17.30 -24.44 13.61
C LEU A 86 16.79 -24.14 15.03
N LEU A 87 15.72 -24.80 15.47
CA LEU A 87 15.18 -24.65 16.83
C LEU A 87 16.18 -25.09 17.91
N ASP A 88 16.86 -26.22 17.70
CA ASP A 88 17.90 -26.71 18.60
C ASP A 88 19.13 -25.79 18.66
N ALA A 89 19.34 -25.00 17.59
CA ALA A 89 20.47 -24.08 17.49
C ALA A 89 20.18 -22.71 18.13
N VAL A 90 18.95 -22.39 18.52
CA VAL A 90 18.61 -21.11 19.20
C VAL A 90 19.33 -21.05 20.55
N ASP A 91 20.09 -19.99 20.77
CA ASP A 91 20.74 -19.72 22.05
C ASP A 91 19.88 -18.78 22.88
N THR A 92 19.15 -19.34 23.84
CA THR A 92 18.29 -18.58 24.76
C THR A 92 19.02 -18.06 26.01
N THR A 93 20.30 -18.42 26.18
CA THR A 93 21.11 -18.03 27.35
C THR A 93 21.80 -16.69 27.17
N VAL A 94 21.80 -16.14 25.96
CA VAL A 94 22.48 -14.88 25.62
C VAL A 94 21.63 -13.72 26.12
N GLY A 95 22.10 -13.11 27.21
CA GLY A 95 21.54 -11.88 27.75
C GLY A 95 22.12 -10.62 27.07
N ALA A 96 21.91 -9.47 27.72
CA ALA A 96 22.38 -8.15 27.26
C ALA A 96 23.93 -7.99 27.24
N GLY A 97 24.69 -9.09 27.12
CA GLY A 97 26.15 -9.06 27.09
C GLY A 97 26.65 -8.26 25.88
N SER A 98 27.59 -7.35 26.13
CA SER A 98 28.23 -6.53 25.09
C SER A 98 29.56 -7.10 24.61
N ASP A 99 29.96 -8.27 25.09
CA ASP A 99 31.18 -8.94 24.67
C ASP A 99 31.11 -9.55 23.24
N ALA A 100 32.21 -10.00 22.71
CA ALA A 100 32.28 -10.54 21.36
C ALA A 100 31.46 -11.82 21.20
N ALA A 101 31.37 -12.66 22.22
CA ALA A 101 30.63 -13.90 22.20
C ALA A 101 29.12 -13.64 22.19
N ALA A 102 28.63 -12.74 23.05
CA ALA A 102 27.22 -12.33 23.06
C ALA A 102 26.80 -11.72 21.71
N ARG A 103 27.62 -10.83 21.13
CA ARG A 103 27.34 -10.28 19.80
C ARG A 103 27.28 -11.34 18.71
N ALA A 104 28.18 -12.33 18.74
CA ALA A 104 28.16 -13.44 17.77
C ALA A 104 26.90 -14.29 17.92
N ALA A 105 26.51 -14.62 19.16
CA ALA A 105 25.31 -15.37 19.43
C ALA A 105 24.03 -14.61 19.04
N ASN A 106 23.97 -13.30 19.28
CA ASN A 106 22.85 -12.45 18.84
C ASN A 106 22.74 -12.43 17.29
N ARG A 107 23.87 -12.27 16.57
CA ARG A 107 23.81 -12.36 15.09
C ARG A 107 23.31 -13.72 14.63
N THR A 108 23.81 -14.79 15.24
CA THR A 108 23.34 -16.16 14.92
C THR A 108 21.85 -16.34 15.19
N ASN A 109 21.34 -15.87 16.33
CA ASN A 109 19.91 -15.91 16.66
C ASN A 109 19.07 -15.12 15.68
N ALA A 110 19.54 -13.95 15.24
CA ALA A 110 18.85 -13.16 14.22
C ALA A 110 18.77 -13.95 12.88
N ARG A 111 19.87 -14.58 12.43
CA ARG A 111 19.86 -15.42 11.22
C ARG A 111 18.98 -16.64 11.33
N ILE A 112 18.95 -17.27 12.51
CA ILE A 112 18.02 -18.39 12.78
C ILE A 112 16.56 -17.92 12.69
N ALA A 113 16.23 -16.75 13.28
CA ALA A 113 14.89 -16.20 13.21
C ALA A 113 14.48 -15.88 11.76
N GLU A 114 15.37 -15.26 10.98
CA GLU A 114 15.16 -14.99 9.54
C GLU A 114 14.92 -16.31 8.76
N ALA A 115 15.75 -17.33 8.97
CA ALA A 115 15.60 -18.63 8.33
C ALA A 115 14.26 -19.31 8.69
N LEU A 116 13.90 -19.33 9.97
CA LEU A 116 12.62 -19.90 10.45
C LEU A 116 11.42 -19.14 9.85
N GLY A 117 11.51 -17.80 9.78
CA GLY A 117 10.49 -16.96 9.16
C GLY A 117 10.32 -17.23 7.67
N ASN A 118 11.42 -17.39 6.91
CA ASN A 118 11.39 -17.70 5.48
C ASN A 118 10.86 -19.12 5.19
N ILE A 119 11.15 -20.08 6.07
CA ILE A 119 10.58 -21.43 5.98
C ILE A 119 9.06 -21.41 6.24
N GLY A 120 8.58 -20.53 7.12
CA GLY A 120 7.16 -20.34 7.38
C GLY A 120 6.49 -21.51 8.12
N ASP A 121 7.25 -22.27 8.92
CA ASP A 121 6.68 -23.39 9.70
C ASP A 121 6.15 -22.90 11.05
N PRO A 122 4.85 -23.11 11.37
CA PRO A 122 4.26 -22.64 12.64
C PRO A 122 4.94 -23.19 13.91
N ARG A 123 5.63 -24.33 13.84
CA ARG A 123 6.38 -24.89 14.98
C ARG A 123 7.45 -23.95 15.53
N ALA A 124 7.87 -22.96 14.72
CA ALA A 124 8.84 -21.96 15.13
C ALA A 124 8.28 -20.90 16.09
N GLY A 125 6.96 -20.72 16.15
CA GLY A 125 6.29 -19.67 16.91
C GLY A 125 6.79 -19.51 18.35
N PRO A 126 6.81 -20.56 19.20
CA PRO A 126 7.27 -20.44 20.59
C PRO A 126 8.74 -20.02 20.75
N ALA A 127 9.64 -20.44 19.85
CA ALA A 127 11.04 -20.04 19.88
C ALA A 127 11.21 -18.59 19.43
N LEU A 128 10.52 -18.19 18.36
CA LEU A 128 10.52 -16.82 17.86
C LEU A 128 9.92 -15.85 18.88
N LEU A 129 8.86 -16.26 19.62
CA LEU A 129 8.29 -15.44 20.68
C LEU A 129 9.29 -15.17 21.82
N ARG A 130 10.14 -16.17 22.17
CA ARG A 130 11.23 -15.93 23.12
C ARG A 130 12.27 -14.94 22.57
N LEU A 131 12.65 -15.06 21.29
CA LEU A 131 13.60 -14.16 20.63
C LEU A 131 13.04 -12.74 20.46
N ALA A 132 11.73 -12.57 20.29
CA ALA A 132 11.07 -11.27 20.24
C ALA A 132 11.18 -10.46 21.55
N ARG A 133 11.51 -11.12 22.67
CA ARG A 133 11.77 -10.51 23.99
C ARG A 133 13.26 -10.30 24.28
N ALA A 134 14.14 -10.59 23.33
CA ALA A 134 15.57 -10.38 23.49
C ALA A 134 15.88 -8.88 23.72
N THR A 135 16.99 -8.61 24.41
CA THR A 135 17.46 -7.24 24.64
C THR A 135 18.17 -6.65 23.41
N ASP A 136 18.64 -7.48 22.50
CA ASP A 136 19.27 -7.07 21.24
C ASP A 136 18.22 -6.72 20.19
N ASP A 137 18.25 -5.50 19.67
CA ASP A 137 17.26 -5.00 18.71
C ASP A 137 17.28 -5.76 17.39
N THR A 138 18.43 -6.25 16.95
CA THR A 138 18.53 -7.02 15.68
C THR A 138 17.80 -8.35 15.80
N VAL A 139 17.98 -9.03 16.94
CA VAL A 139 17.27 -10.28 17.25
C VAL A 139 15.77 -10.04 17.35
N ARG A 140 15.37 -8.98 18.07
CA ARG A 140 13.95 -8.62 18.22
C ARG A 140 13.29 -8.35 16.89
N LEU A 141 13.93 -7.55 16.03
CA LEU A 141 13.41 -7.20 14.71
C LEU A 141 13.23 -8.44 13.83
N ALA A 142 14.24 -9.30 13.76
CA ALA A 142 14.18 -10.53 12.99
C ALA A 142 13.09 -11.48 13.50
N ALA A 143 12.99 -11.64 14.82
CA ALA A 143 11.99 -12.50 15.45
C ALA A 143 10.55 -11.99 15.24
N VAL A 144 10.32 -10.68 15.40
CA VAL A 144 9.00 -10.06 15.19
C VAL A 144 8.54 -10.24 13.74
N GLU A 145 9.44 -10.02 12.76
CA GLU A 145 9.13 -10.27 11.35
C GLU A 145 8.81 -11.74 11.08
N ALA A 146 9.63 -12.65 11.63
CA ALA A 146 9.44 -14.08 11.48
C ALA A 146 8.12 -14.58 12.10
N LEU A 147 7.68 -14.02 13.24
CA LEU A 147 6.39 -14.33 13.87
C LEU A 147 5.21 -14.05 12.93
N GLY A 148 5.27 -12.98 12.18
CA GLY A 148 4.29 -12.67 11.14
C GLY A 148 4.29 -13.71 10.02
N ASN A 149 5.48 -14.08 9.54
CA ASN A 149 5.65 -15.01 8.42
C ASN A 149 5.17 -16.44 8.77
N VAL A 150 5.42 -16.90 10.00
CA VAL A 150 4.94 -18.21 10.48
C VAL A 150 3.49 -18.17 10.97
N LYS A 151 2.85 -16.99 11.00
CA LYS A 151 1.47 -16.75 11.46
C LYS A 151 1.23 -17.21 12.90
N ALA A 152 2.13 -16.88 13.81
CA ALA A 152 2.10 -17.27 15.22
C ALA A 152 1.03 -16.49 15.99
N SER A 153 -0.21 -17.00 16.08
CA SER A 153 -1.30 -16.33 16.80
C SER A 153 -1.02 -16.15 18.29
N GLU A 154 -0.25 -17.03 18.92
CA GLU A 154 0.20 -16.92 20.30
C GLU A 154 1.10 -15.71 20.57
N ALA A 155 1.65 -15.09 19.51
CA ALA A 155 2.48 -13.90 19.63
C ALA A 155 1.68 -12.57 19.64
N ILE A 156 0.38 -12.60 19.38
CA ILE A 156 -0.47 -11.39 19.32
C ILE A 156 -0.35 -10.53 20.59
N PRO A 157 -0.39 -11.08 21.82
CA PRO A 157 -0.25 -10.24 23.01
C PRO A 157 1.10 -9.51 23.08
N GLU A 158 2.21 -10.17 22.72
CA GLU A 158 3.54 -9.56 22.70
C GLU A 158 3.67 -8.49 21.63
N LEU A 159 3.18 -8.79 20.41
CA LEU A 159 3.20 -7.84 19.30
C LEU A 159 2.33 -6.61 19.60
N SER A 160 1.18 -6.80 20.25
CA SER A 160 0.31 -5.72 20.70
C SER A 160 0.99 -4.86 21.78
N HIS A 161 1.68 -5.48 22.72
CA HIS A 161 2.47 -4.76 23.71
C HIS A 161 3.54 -3.87 23.05
N ILE A 162 4.26 -4.38 22.03
CA ILE A 162 5.26 -3.59 21.29
C ILE A 162 4.62 -2.36 20.63
N VAL A 163 3.40 -2.47 20.11
CA VAL A 163 2.69 -1.35 19.48
C VAL A 163 2.35 -0.26 20.52
N ASP A 164 1.93 -0.66 21.70
CA ASP A 164 1.50 0.26 22.77
C ASP A 164 2.67 0.78 23.63
N ASP A 165 3.84 0.13 23.58
CA ASP A 165 5.03 0.57 24.32
C ASP A 165 5.56 1.92 23.80
N ALA A 166 5.48 2.93 24.65
CA ALA A 166 5.96 4.27 24.33
C ALA A 166 7.49 4.34 24.11
N ALA A 167 8.25 3.38 24.67
CA ALA A 167 9.71 3.29 24.55
C ALA A 167 10.16 2.47 23.33
N ALA A 168 9.25 1.72 22.66
CA ALA A 168 9.60 0.89 21.53
C ALA A 168 10.11 1.73 20.34
N PRO A 169 11.21 1.32 19.70
CA PRO A 169 11.70 1.98 18.49
C PRO A 169 10.66 1.96 17.35
N PRO A 170 10.52 3.05 16.56
CA PRO A 170 9.54 3.12 15.48
C PRO A 170 9.62 1.96 14.48
N LEU A 171 10.82 1.48 14.15
CA LEU A 171 11.00 0.35 13.24
C LEU A 171 10.42 -0.95 13.82
N LEU A 172 10.58 -1.17 15.11
CA LEU A 172 10.03 -2.36 15.79
C LEU A 172 8.50 -2.32 15.81
N ILE A 173 7.91 -1.15 16.09
CA ILE A 173 6.45 -0.95 16.01
C ILE A 173 5.93 -1.26 14.59
N LYS A 174 6.60 -0.74 13.55
CA LYS A 174 6.22 -1.05 12.15
C LYS A 174 6.26 -2.54 11.87
N ARG A 175 7.30 -3.24 12.29
CA ARG A 175 7.41 -4.71 12.12
C ARG A 175 6.31 -5.44 12.88
N ALA A 176 5.99 -5.03 14.10
CA ALA A 176 4.91 -5.63 14.88
C ALA A 176 3.54 -5.45 14.20
N LEU A 177 3.23 -4.26 13.69
CA LEU A 177 1.99 -4.00 12.95
C LEU A 177 1.88 -4.84 11.67
N VAL A 178 2.99 -4.96 10.92
CA VAL A 178 3.04 -5.82 9.74
C VAL A 178 2.83 -7.29 10.12
N ALA A 179 3.50 -7.76 11.17
CA ALA A 179 3.36 -9.14 11.68
C ALA A 179 1.91 -9.44 12.13
N LEU A 180 1.26 -8.53 12.87
CA LEU A 180 -0.15 -8.64 13.25
C LEU A 180 -1.07 -8.76 12.03
N GLY A 181 -0.82 -7.97 10.98
CA GLY A 181 -1.56 -8.05 9.72
C GLY A 181 -1.33 -9.37 8.97
N GLN A 182 -0.11 -9.90 8.96
CA GLN A 182 0.23 -11.19 8.34
C GLN A 182 -0.39 -12.38 9.09
N ILE A 183 -0.44 -12.31 10.42
CA ILE A 183 -1.16 -13.29 11.25
C ILE A 183 -2.64 -13.29 10.88
N GLY A 184 -3.25 -12.11 10.72
CA GLY A 184 -4.62 -11.96 10.22
C GLY A 184 -5.70 -12.35 11.24
N ASP A 185 -5.36 -12.50 12.51
CA ASP A 185 -6.31 -12.87 13.57
C ASP A 185 -7.05 -11.62 14.09
N PRO A 186 -8.39 -11.65 14.22
CA PRO A 186 -9.17 -10.54 14.76
C PRO A 186 -8.74 -10.06 16.16
N ALA A 187 -8.10 -10.90 16.97
CA ALA A 187 -7.56 -10.49 18.27
C ALA A 187 -6.51 -9.37 18.19
N ALA A 188 -5.94 -9.14 16.99
CA ALA A 188 -4.99 -8.05 16.73
C ALA A 188 -5.67 -6.67 16.52
N ILE A 189 -6.99 -6.61 16.28
CA ILE A 189 -7.70 -5.40 15.91
C ILE A 189 -7.49 -4.25 16.91
N PRO A 190 -7.55 -4.43 18.24
CA PRO A 190 -7.32 -3.34 19.19
C PRO A 190 -5.95 -2.66 18.99
N ALA A 191 -4.86 -3.41 18.95
CA ALA A 191 -3.52 -2.86 18.74
C ALA A 191 -3.38 -2.19 17.37
N LEU A 192 -3.97 -2.76 16.33
CA LEU A 192 -3.97 -2.17 14.99
C LEU A 192 -4.78 -0.87 14.93
N THR A 193 -5.87 -0.74 15.69
CA THR A 193 -6.63 0.52 15.78
C THR A 193 -5.85 1.60 16.54
N HIS A 194 -5.09 1.24 17.58
CA HIS A 194 -4.14 2.14 18.23
C HIS A 194 -3.10 2.64 17.22
N GLY A 195 -2.51 1.72 16.45
CA GLY A 195 -1.52 2.03 15.41
C GLY A 195 -1.99 3.03 14.35
N LEU A 196 -3.31 3.14 14.10
CA LEU A 196 -3.84 4.15 13.18
C LEU A 196 -3.53 5.57 13.64
N VAL A 197 -3.52 5.84 14.95
CA VAL A 197 -3.51 7.20 15.50
C VAL A 197 -2.25 7.54 16.30
N ILE A 198 -1.40 6.58 16.60
CA ILE A 198 -0.14 6.88 17.29
C ILE A 198 0.92 7.39 16.31
N GLU A 199 1.78 8.25 16.85
CA GLU A 199 3.02 8.70 16.23
C GLU A 199 4.15 8.59 17.26
N ARG A 200 5.33 8.21 16.81
CA ARG A 200 6.55 8.14 17.63
C ARG A 200 7.71 8.78 16.87
N GLN A 201 8.38 9.72 17.49
CA GLN A 201 9.51 10.42 16.89
C GLN A 201 9.22 11.01 15.50
N GLY A 202 7.99 11.54 15.28
CA GLY A 202 7.54 12.06 13.99
C GLY A 202 7.20 10.99 12.94
N VAL A 203 7.19 9.71 13.31
CA VAL A 203 6.82 8.61 12.42
C VAL A 203 5.37 8.20 12.67
N SER A 204 4.54 8.26 11.63
CA SER A 204 3.18 7.72 11.62
C SER A 204 3.19 6.23 11.26
N PHE A 205 2.28 5.48 11.86
CA PHE A 205 2.08 4.05 11.60
C PHE A 205 0.78 3.75 10.85
N LEU A 206 0.13 4.81 10.35
CA LEU A 206 -1.11 4.69 9.58
C LEU A 206 -1.00 3.72 8.39
N PRO A 207 0.07 3.74 7.57
CA PRO A 207 0.16 2.83 6.42
C PRO A 207 0.17 1.35 6.83
N GLU A 208 0.99 0.99 7.82
CA GLU A 208 1.11 -0.38 8.30
C GLU A 208 -0.18 -0.86 8.96
N SER A 209 -0.77 -0.03 9.83
CA SER A 209 -2.00 -0.35 10.56
C SER A 209 -3.21 -0.46 9.63
N SER A 210 -3.40 0.49 8.72
CA SER A 210 -4.51 0.46 7.77
C SER A 210 -4.45 -0.75 6.86
N PHE A 211 -3.25 -1.11 6.38
CA PHE A 211 -3.07 -2.28 5.56
C PHE A 211 -3.28 -3.58 6.34
N ALA A 212 -2.82 -3.66 7.59
CA ALA A 212 -3.04 -4.81 8.46
C ALA A 212 -4.55 -5.04 8.75
N LEU A 213 -5.30 -3.98 9.06
CA LEU A 213 -6.76 -4.06 9.23
C LEU A 213 -7.48 -4.47 7.93
N PHE A 214 -7.01 -3.96 6.78
CA PHE A 214 -7.50 -4.39 5.48
C PHE A 214 -7.21 -5.89 5.21
N LEU A 215 -6.05 -6.40 5.64
CA LEU A 215 -5.74 -7.85 5.56
C LEU A 215 -6.67 -8.69 6.43
N ILE A 216 -7.05 -8.22 7.62
CA ILE A 216 -8.06 -8.89 8.44
C ILE A 216 -9.43 -8.86 7.73
N GLY A 217 -9.79 -7.72 7.13
CA GLY A 217 -10.99 -7.58 6.31
C GLY A 217 -12.29 -7.51 7.11
N ALA A 218 -13.32 -8.28 6.72
CA ALA A 218 -14.67 -8.20 7.27
C ALA A 218 -14.77 -8.28 8.82
N PRO A 219 -13.94 -9.05 9.55
CA PRO A 219 -13.94 -9.04 11.02
C PRO A 219 -13.57 -7.69 11.65
N ALA A 220 -12.82 -6.82 10.93
CA ALA A 220 -12.45 -5.50 11.44
C ALA A 220 -13.59 -4.47 11.32
N VAL A 221 -14.61 -4.72 10.51
CA VAL A 221 -15.65 -3.74 10.20
C VAL A 221 -16.44 -3.33 11.44
N GLU A 222 -16.97 -4.29 12.18
CA GLU A 222 -17.79 -4.01 13.37
C GLU A 222 -17.01 -3.28 14.47
N PRO A 223 -15.77 -3.68 14.85
CA PRO A 223 -14.96 -2.91 15.77
C PRO A 223 -14.70 -1.47 15.31
N LEU A 224 -14.34 -1.27 14.03
CA LEU A 224 -14.10 0.07 13.49
C LEU A 224 -15.36 0.94 13.49
N MET A 225 -16.52 0.37 13.21
CA MET A 225 -17.80 1.08 13.29
C MET A 225 -18.11 1.52 14.73
N LYS A 226 -17.89 0.63 15.72
CA LYS A 226 -18.07 0.97 17.15
C LYS A 226 -17.15 2.11 17.58
N ILE A 227 -15.86 2.07 17.17
CA ILE A 227 -14.92 3.15 17.45
C ILE A 227 -15.40 4.45 16.80
N ALA A 228 -15.83 4.40 15.53
CA ALA A 228 -16.33 5.58 14.83
C ALA A 228 -17.62 6.16 15.45
N GLN A 229 -18.38 5.39 16.22
CA GLN A 229 -19.63 5.78 16.88
C GLN A 229 -19.48 6.07 18.39
N ASP A 230 -18.26 6.03 18.94
CA ASP A 230 -17.97 6.14 20.37
C ASP A 230 -18.64 5.03 21.22
N GLN A 231 -18.77 3.84 20.64
CA GLN A 231 -19.41 2.67 21.26
C GLN A 231 -18.41 1.60 21.73
N ASP A 232 -17.11 1.87 21.63
CA ASP A 232 -16.06 1.01 22.16
C ASP A 232 -15.45 1.62 23.42
N PRO A 233 -15.87 1.20 24.63
CA PRO A 233 -15.40 1.78 25.88
C PRO A 233 -13.90 1.52 26.12
N GLY A 234 -13.35 0.40 25.62
CA GLY A 234 -11.92 0.10 25.74
C GLY A 234 -11.09 1.07 24.92
N TYR A 235 -11.45 1.28 23.66
CA TYR A 235 -10.79 2.26 22.81
C TYR A 235 -10.92 3.69 23.37
N LEU A 236 -12.11 4.09 23.84
CA LEU A 236 -12.32 5.44 24.39
C LEU A 236 -11.46 5.71 25.63
N ALA A 237 -11.32 4.73 26.54
CA ALA A 237 -10.46 4.84 27.69
C ALA A 237 -8.99 5.01 27.25
N TRP A 238 -8.51 4.16 26.35
CA TRP A 238 -7.17 4.23 25.79
C TRP A 238 -6.91 5.56 25.06
N ALA A 239 -7.85 6.02 24.22
CA ALA A 239 -7.71 7.27 23.48
C ALA A 239 -7.60 8.48 24.40
N LYS A 240 -8.39 8.51 25.48
CA LYS A 240 -8.33 9.55 26.51
C LYS A 240 -7.00 9.56 27.23
N GLU A 241 -6.51 8.40 27.66
CA GLU A 241 -5.22 8.24 28.34
C GLU A 241 -4.04 8.69 27.45
N ASN A 242 -4.14 8.41 26.17
CA ASN A 242 -3.11 8.74 25.18
C ASN A 242 -3.33 10.08 24.47
N ASN A 243 -4.28 10.92 24.91
CA ASN A 243 -4.60 12.24 24.35
C ASN A 243 -4.88 12.19 22.83
N ARG A 244 -5.68 11.24 22.37
CA ARG A 244 -6.03 11.10 20.95
C ARG A 244 -7.29 11.91 20.63
N ALA A 245 -7.17 12.82 19.64
CA ALA A 245 -8.31 13.62 19.19
C ALA A 245 -9.32 12.75 18.42
N PRO A 246 -10.64 12.86 18.69
CA PRO A 246 -11.66 12.06 18.03
C PRO A 246 -11.67 12.19 16.51
N ALA A 247 -11.50 13.40 15.98
CA ALA A 247 -11.50 13.66 14.54
C ALA A 247 -10.46 12.83 13.78
N GLY A 248 -9.24 12.72 14.31
CA GLY A 248 -8.18 11.89 13.74
C GLY A 248 -8.55 10.40 13.69
N THR A 249 -9.19 9.91 14.77
CA THR A 249 -9.71 8.55 14.84
C THR A 249 -10.80 8.30 13.79
N TYR A 250 -11.80 9.17 13.70
CA TYR A 250 -12.91 9.01 12.76
C TYR A 250 -12.46 9.08 11.32
N ALA A 251 -11.55 9.98 10.98
CA ALA A 251 -10.99 10.06 9.64
C ALA A 251 -10.25 8.77 9.25
N LYS A 252 -9.39 8.26 10.13
CA LYS A 252 -8.57 7.08 9.85
C LYS A 252 -9.39 5.78 9.87
N THR A 253 -10.41 5.67 10.74
CA THR A 253 -11.36 4.54 10.68
C THR A 253 -12.20 4.58 9.41
N ALA A 254 -12.66 5.76 8.96
CA ALA A 254 -13.37 5.91 7.69
C ALA A 254 -12.51 5.48 6.49
N LEU A 255 -11.20 5.82 6.49
CA LEU A 255 -10.25 5.36 5.47
C LEU A 255 -10.24 3.82 5.39
N VAL A 256 -10.08 3.13 6.52
CA VAL A 256 -9.98 1.66 6.56
C VAL A 256 -11.30 1.01 6.16
N LEU A 257 -12.44 1.53 6.63
CA LEU A 257 -13.77 1.05 6.23
C LEU A 257 -13.98 1.19 4.71
N GLY A 258 -13.50 2.30 4.12
CA GLY A 258 -13.50 2.50 2.67
C GLY A 258 -12.55 1.58 1.91
N ASP A 259 -11.45 1.15 2.51
CA ASP A 259 -10.52 0.18 1.93
C ASP A 259 -11.08 -1.25 1.95
N ILE A 260 -11.81 -1.61 3.01
CA ILE A 260 -12.47 -2.93 3.16
C ILE A 260 -13.71 -3.03 2.26
N GLU A 261 -14.41 -1.92 2.01
CA GLU A 261 -15.59 -1.81 1.14
C GLU A 261 -16.78 -2.69 1.58
N ASP A 262 -16.98 -2.85 2.87
CA ASP A 262 -18.13 -3.59 3.42
C ASP A 262 -19.34 -2.66 3.57
N ALA A 263 -20.45 -3.01 2.93
CA ALA A 263 -21.68 -2.19 2.91
C ALA A 263 -22.24 -1.88 4.31
N ARG A 264 -21.97 -2.69 5.34
CA ARG A 264 -22.37 -2.43 6.72
C ARG A 264 -21.85 -1.09 7.24
N ALA A 265 -20.72 -0.59 6.71
CA ALA A 265 -20.13 0.67 7.13
C ALA A 265 -20.85 1.92 6.60
N VAL A 266 -21.68 1.79 5.56
CA VAL A 266 -22.33 2.93 4.88
C VAL A 266 -23.10 3.84 5.84
N PRO A 267 -23.97 3.35 6.75
CA PRO A 267 -24.71 4.23 7.65
C PRO A 267 -23.81 5.07 8.58
N VAL A 268 -22.71 4.47 9.07
CA VAL A 268 -21.75 5.16 9.94
C VAL A 268 -21.00 6.24 9.16
N LEU A 269 -20.55 5.93 7.94
CA LEU A 269 -19.87 6.88 7.06
C LEU A 269 -20.79 8.05 6.66
N LEU A 270 -22.08 7.79 6.39
CA LEU A 270 -23.09 8.84 6.13
C LEU A 270 -23.24 9.78 7.33
N ALA A 271 -23.25 9.25 8.55
CA ALA A 271 -23.29 10.06 9.76
C ALA A 271 -22.05 10.97 9.88
N LYS A 272 -20.87 10.46 9.50
CA LYS A 272 -19.60 11.22 9.54
C LYS A 272 -19.52 12.34 8.48
N LEU A 273 -20.30 12.32 7.41
CA LEU A 273 -20.43 13.48 6.51
C LEU A 273 -21.03 14.72 7.20
N LYS A 274 -21.76 14.53 8.30
CA LYS A 274 -22.37 15.61 9.09
C LYS A 274 -21.54 15.98 10.33
N TYR A 275 -20.36 15.39 10.50
CA TYR A 275 -19.52 15.61 11.67
C TYR A 275 -19.14 17.09 11.81
N VAL A 276 -19.27 17.59 13.03
CA VAL A 276 -18.79 18.91 13.46
C VAL A 276 -17.92 18.69 14.69
N ASP A 277 -16.66 19.10 14.59
CA ASP A 277 -15.73 18.99 15.70
C ASP A 277 -16.11 19.99 16.80
N SER A 278 -16.17 19.50 18.02
CA SER A 278 -16.51 20.30 19.21
C SER A 278 -15.27 20.77 19.97
N ASP A 279 -14.07 20.54 19.44
CA ASP A 279 -12.83 20.89 20.12
C ASP A 279 -12.75 22.41 20.32
N PRO A 280 -12.49 22.87 21.57
CA PRO A 280 -12.45 24.28 21.92
C PRO A 280 -11.24 25.06 21.37
N VAL A 281 -10.32 24.45 20.62
CA VAL A 281 -9.18 25.16 20.05
C VAL A 281 -9.65 26.10 18.92
N PRO A 282 -9.65 27.43 19.11
CA PRO A 282 -10.15 28.34 18.10
C PRO A 282 -9.41 28.19 16.77
N GLY A 283 -10.17 27.96 15.69
CA GLY A 283 -9.66 27.86 14.32
C GLY A 283 -9.35 26.45 13.82
N THR A 284 -9.33 25.43 14.66
CA THR A 284 -9.04 24.03 14.25
C THR A 284 -10.31 23.21 13.96
N SER A 285 -11.42 23.51 14.62
CA SER A 285 -12.69 22.77 14.53
C SER A 285 -13.15 22.57 13.08
N ARG A 286 -13.04 23.61 12.23
CA ARG A 286 -13.40 23.51 10.82
C ARG A 286 -12.50 22.56 10.05
N LEU A 287 -11.18 22.65 10.23
CA LEU A 287 -10.19 21.80 9.59
C LEU A 287 -10.41 20.33 9.97
N LEU A 288 -10.61 20.07 11.26
CA LEU A 288 -10.86 18.72 11.78
C LEU A 288 -12.21 18.17 11.31
N SER A 289 -13.25 19.00 11.27
CA SER A 289 -14.55 18.61 10.70
C SER A 289 -14.42 18.23 9.23
N ASN A 290 -13.69 19.03 8.45
CA ASN A 290 -13.46 18.77 7.04
C ASN A 290 -12.65 17.51 6.82
N LEU A 291 -11.63 17.25 7.62
CA LEU A 291 -10.83 16.03 7.57
C LEU A 291 -11.73 14.77 7.66
N VAL A 292 -12.62 14.73 8.65
CA VAL A 292 -13.54 13.59 8.81
C VAL A 292 -14.48 13.44 7.62
N LYS A 293 -15.06 14.55 7.14
CA LYS A 293 -15.97 14.55 5.98
C LYS A 293 -15.27 14.09 4.70
N MET A 294 -14.02 14.51 4.48
CA MET A 294 -13.21 14.12 3.32
C MET A 294 -12.99 12.60 3.27
N PHE A 295 -12.57 12.01 4.38
CA PHE A 295 -12.35 10.57 4.45
C PHE A 295 -13.64 9.77 4.36
N ALA A 296 -14.72 10.26 4.97
CA ALA A 296 -16.03 9.61 4.87
C ALA A 296 -16.58 9.67 3.43
N ALA A 297 -16.47 10.83 2.75
CA ALA A 297 -16.90 10.98 1.36
C ALA A 297 -16.07 10.07 0.43
N ASN A 298 -14.75 10.04 0.59
CA ASN A 298 -13.87 9.18 -0.19
C ASN A 298 -14.23 7.70 0.01
N ALA A 299 -14.44 7.25 1.24
CA ALA A 299 -14.84 5.89 1.55
C ALA A 299 -16.16 5.51 0.87
N LEU A 300 -17.19 6.35 0.99
CA LEU A 300 -18.50 6.14 0.35
C LEU A 300 -18.41 6.12 -1.18
N GLY A 301 -17.56 6.97 -1.77
CA GLY A 301 -17.29 6.97 -3.21
C GLY A 301 -16.64 5.67 -3.67
N ARG A 302 -15.63 5.20 -2.95
CA ARG A 302 -14.93 3.92 -3.23
C ARG A 302 -15.89 2.73 -3.18
N MET A 303 -16.75 2.70 -2.16
CA MET A 303 -17.78 1.68 -1.97
C MET A 303 -18.93 1.80 -2.99
N ARG A 304 -18.97 2.87 -3.80
CA ARG A 304 -20.05 3.19 -4.72
C ARG A 304 -21.43 3.21 -4.02
N ALA A 305 -21.47 3.74 -2.78
CA ALA A 305 -22.68 3.88 -2.00
C ALA A 305 -23.56 4.99 -2.61
N VAL A 306 -24.40 4.65 -3.58
CA VAL A 306 -25.19 5.61 -4.38
C VAL A 306 -26.13 6.46 -3.51
N GLU A 307 -26.61 5.92 -2.39
CA GLU A 307 -27.44 6.63 -1.40
C GLU A 307 -26.72 7.81 -0.73
N ALA A 308 -25.37 7.85 -0.79
CA ALA A 308 -24.58 8.94 -0.26
C ALA A 308 -24.54 10.18 -1.18
N GLY A 309 -24.98 10.04 -2.43
CA GLY A 309 -24.91 11.09 -3.44
C GLY A 309 -25.44 12.45 -2.96
N PRO A 310 -26.68 12.57 -2.46
CA PRO A 310 -27.20 13.86 -1.98
C PRO A 310 -26.39 14.48 -0.83
N ALA A 311 -25.90 13.66 0.10
CA ALA A 311 -25.13 14.14 1.24
C ALA A 311 -23.73 14.62 0.82
N ILE A 312 -23.05 13.91 -0.09
CA ILE A 312 -21.75 14.32 -0.63
C ILE A 312 -21.92 15.57 -1.50
N GLN A 313 -22.99 15.65 -2.30
CA GLN A 313 -23.28 16.85 -3.10
C GLN A 313 -23.48 18.10 -2.22
N ALA A 314 -24.09 17.96 -1.05
CA ALA A 314 -24.24 19.06 -0.12
C ALA A 314 -22.88 19.63 0.32
N LEU A 315 -21.85 18.80 0.49
CA LEU A 315 -20.48 19.24 0.80
C LEU A 315 -19.86 20.07 -0.34
N VAL A 316 -20.05 19.63 -1.59
CA VAL A 316 -19.55 20.34 -2.78
C VAL A 316 -20.36 21.62 -3.04
N SER A 317 -21.58 21.70 -2.50
CA SER A 317 -22.48 22.84 -2.71
C SER A 317 -22.05 24.10 -1.98
N THR A 318 -21.31 23.98 -0.90
CA THR A 318 -20.83 25.07 -0.07
C THR A 318 -19.40 25.41 -0.49
N ILE A 319 -19.23 26.14 -1.62
CA ILE A 319 -17.91 26.50 -2.12
C ILE A 319 -17.31 27.58 -1.22
N ASN A 320 -16.38 27.16 -0.36
CA ASN A 320 -15.54 28.07 0.40
C ASN A 320 -14.08 27.88 -0.08
N PRO A 321 -13.35 28.94 -0.44
CA PRO A 321 -11.95 28.85 -0.86
C PRO A 321 -11.05 28.15 0.13
N GLN A 322 -11.40 28.18 1.43
CA GLN A 322 -10.66 27.51 2.51
C GLN A 322 -10.96 26.00 2.60
N ASP A 323 -11.93 25.50 1.84
CA ASP A 323 -12.35 24.08 1.83
C ASP A 323 -12.07 23.42 0.47
N GLU A 324 -11.04 23.87 -0.22
CA GLU A 324 -10.67 23.37 -1.55
C GLU A 324 -10.48 21.84 -1.56
N ASP A 325 -9.74 21.32 -0.57
CA ASP A 325 -9.48 19.88 -0.44
C ASP A 325 -10.77 19.08 -0.20
N LEU A 326 -11.66 19.57 0.67
CA LEU A 326 -12.95 18.93 0.90
C LEU A 326 -13.80 18.92 -0.38
N THR A 327 -13.84 20.05 -1.10
CA THR A 327 -14.60 20.20 -2.35
C THR A 327 -14.09 19.24 -3.40
N THR A 328 -12.77 19.15 -3.57
CA THR A 328 -12.11 18.28 -4.57
C THR A 328 -12.36 16.81 -4.28
N LEU A 329 -12.08 16.35 -3.05
CA LEU A 329 -12.26 14.95 -2.68
C LEU A 329 -13.73 14.53 -2.65
N ALA A 330 -14.64 15.40 -2.21
CA ALA A 330 -16.07 15.11 -2.25
C ALA A 330 -16.59 15.03 -3.69
N ALA A 331 -16.09 15.86 -4.59
CA ALA A 331 -16.46 15.82 -6.00
C ALA A 331 -15.88 14.58 -6.71
N GLU A 332 -14.66 14.19 -6.39
CA GLU A 332 -14.07 12.93 -6.85
C GLU A 332 -14.92 11.74 -6.41
N ALA A 333 -15.24 11.65 -5.12
CA ALA A 333 -16.11 10.62 -4.56
C ALA A 333 -17.48 10.58 -5.25
N LEU A 334 -18.09 11.75 -5.44
CA LEU A 334 -19.39 11.88 -6.10
C LEU A 334 -19.31 11.38 -7.57
N SER A 335 -18.19 11.64 -8.28
CA SER A 335 -17.98 11.16 -9.64
C SER A 335 -17.94 9.63 -9.73
N TRP A 336 -17.45 8.96 -8.69
CA TRP A 336 -17.41 7.49 -8.62
C TRP A 336 -18.80 6.87 -8.44
N LEU A 337 -19.74 7.59 -7.82
CA LEU A 337 -21.14 7.15 -7.70
C LEU A 337 -21.87 7.11 -9.05
N GLY A 338 -21.39 7.86 -10.04
CA GLY A 338 -21.84 7.77 -11.43
C GLY A 338 -23.11 8.56 -11.77
N ASP A 339 -23.64 9.38 -10.87
CA ASP A 339 -24.79 10.26 -11.14
C ASP A 339 -24.37 11.51 -11.91
N ARG A 340 -24.43 11.43 -13.25
CA ARG A 340 -24.04 12.51 -14.16
C ARG A 340 -24.93 13.75 -14.06
N ALA A 341 -26.14 13.66 -13.54
CA ALA A 341 -27.04 14.82 -13.37
C ALA A 341 -26.42 15.87 -12.42
N GLN A 342 -25.65 15.41 -11.44
CA GLN A 342 -24.97 16.28 -10.49
C GLN A 342 -23.84 17.09 -11.09
N ALA A 343 -23.22 16.61 -12.17
CA ALA A 343 -22.18 17.35 -12.88
C ALA A 343 -22.68 18.70 -13.44
N ARG A 344 -23.91 18.72 -13.93
CA ARG A 344 -24.55 19.95 -14.46
C ARG A 344 -24.81 20.98 -13.35
N GLU A 345 -25.22 20.53 -12.17
CA GLU A 345 -25.40 21.42 -11.03
C GLU A 345 -24.05 22.01 -10.55
N LEU A 346 -22.98 21.24 -10.58
CA LEU A 346 -21.63 21.73 -10.31
C LEU A 346 -21.20 22.78 -11.34
N MET A 347 -21.44 22.55 -12.63
CA MET A 347 -21.08 23.52 -13.68
C MET A 347 -21.85 24.83 -13.57
N LYS A 348 -23.13 24.83 -13.16
CA LYS A 348 -23.87 26.07 -12.86
C LYS A 348 -23.17 26.90 -11.77
N LYS A 349 -22.52 26.23 -10.79
CA LYS A 349 -21.73 26.90 -9.74
C LYS A 349 -20.36 27.34 -10.25
N ALA A 350 -19.70 26.55 -11.11
CA ALA A 350 -18.44 26.93 -11.74
C ALA A 350 -18.51 28.22 -12.57
N GLN A 351 -19.71 28.61 -12.99
CA GLN A 351 -19.93 29.88 -13.70
C GLN A 351 -19.97 31.12 -12.77
N LYS A 352 -20.06 30.89 -11.45
CA LYS A 352 -20.20 31.95 -10.43
C LYS A 352 -19.03 31.88 -9.45
N GLY A 353 -18.72 32.99 -8.81
CA GLY A 353 -17.69 33.03 -7.76
C GLY A 353 -16.32 33.51 -8.26
N LEU A 354 -15.34 33.46 -7.35
CA LEU A 354 -13.95 33.81 -7.65
C LEU A 354 -13.31 32.79 -8.60
N VAL A 355 -12.30 33.21 -9.34
CA VAL A 355 -11.64 32.37 -10.36
C VAL A 355 -11.12 31.05 -9.80
N LYS A 356 -10.46 31.08 -8.64
CA LYS A 356 -9.95 29.86 -7.97
C LYS A 356 -11.08 28.87 -7.67
N GLN A 357 -12.20 29.34 -7.13
CA GLN A 357 -13.38 28.50 -6.86
C GLN A 357 -13.97 27.90 -8.14
N ARG A 358 -14.01 28.69 -9.21
CA ARG A 358 -14.53 28.23 -10.50
C ARG A 358 -13.69 27.12 -11.11
N ILE A 359 -12.37 27.21 -10.99
CA ILE A 359 -11.45 26.15 -11.45
C ILE A 359 -11.71 24.85 -10.67
N VAL A 360 -11.71 24.91 -9.34
CA VAL A 360 -11.94 23.72 -8.48
C VAL A 360 -13.28 23.04 -8.81
N VAL A 361 -14.33 23.84 -8.99
CA VAL A 361 -15.66 23.29 -9.33
C VAL A 361 -15.69 22.73 -10.76
N ALA A 362 -14.98 23.35 -11.69
CA ALA A 362 -14.86 22.85 -13.07
C ALA A 362 -14.07 21.54 -13.13
N GLN A 363 -12.98 21.44 -12.38
CA GLN A 363 -12.21 20.19 -12.22
C GLN A 363 -13.09 19.08 -11.67
N ALA A 364 -13.82 19.39 -10.59
CA ALA A 364 -14.77 18.47 -9.98
C ALA A 364 -15.85 18.00 -10.98
N ALA A 365 -16.44 18.94 -11.74
CA ALA A 365 -17.44 18.62 -12.75
C ALA A 365 -16.87 17.75 -13.88
N ALA A 366 -15.64 18.00 -14.32
CA ALA A 366 -14.98 17.22 -15.37
C ALA A 366 -14.75 15.75 -14.95
N LEU A 367 -14.57 15.47 -13.65
CA LEU A 367 -14.41 14.10 -13.15
C LEU A 367 -15.62 13.20 -13.42
N PHE A 368 -16.84 13.75 -13.54
CA PHE A 368 -18.04 12.96 -13.88
C PHE A 368 -18.03 12.39 -15.28
N GLY A 369 -17.26 12.98 -16.20
CA GLY A 369 -17.22 12.53 -17.59
C GLY A 369 -18.50 12.79 -18.38
N GLU A 370 -19.32 13.81 -17.99
CA GLU A 370 -20.50 14.21 -18.74
C GLU A 370 -20.08 14.96 -20.03
N PRO A 371 -20.35 14.40 -21.23
CA PRO A 371 -19.84 14.97 -22.49
C PRO A 371 -20.32 16.38 -22.77
N ALA A 372 -21.53 16.73 -22.32
CA ALA A 372 -22.09 18.07 -22.54
C ALA A 372 -21.26 19.18 -21.88
N LEU A 373 -20.54 18.87 -20.79
CA LEU A 373 -19.71 19.83 -20.08
C LEU A 373 -18.47 20.26 -20.87
N GLY A 374 -18.01 19.48 -21.86
CA GLY A 374 -16.89 19.85 -22.73
C GLY A 374 -17.15 21.17 -23.45
N ASN A 375 -18.36 21.36 -23.98
CA ASN A 375 -18.74 22.63 -24.63
C ASN A 375 -18.84 23.80 -23.64
N GLU A 376 -19.33 23.53 -22.42
CA GLU A 376 -19.42 24.55 -21.36
C GLU A 376 -18.03 24.99 -20.89
N LEU A 377 -17.10 24.05 -20.71
CA LEU A 377 -15.70 24.34 -20.37
C LEU A 377 -14.98 25.10 -21.48
N ALA A 378 -15.16 24.70 -22.73
CA ALA A 378 -14.61 25.42 -23.89
C ALA A 378 -15.17 26.86 -23.97
N THR A 379 -16.45 27.05 -23.63
CA THR A 379 -17.07 28.38 -23.55
C THR A 379 -16.44 29.21 -22.43
N LEU A 380 -16.21 28.62 -21.25
CA LEU A 380 -15.49 29.29 -20.15
C LEU A 380 -14.08 29.65 -20.55
N ALA A 381 -13.32 28.75 -21.19
CA ALA A 381 -11.98 29.00 -21.68
C ALA A 381 -11.96 30.23 -22.66
N THR A 382 -12.92 30.25 -23.60
CA THR A 382 -13.05 31.36 -24.56
C THR A 382 -13.41 32.66 -23.85
N ARG A 383 -14.31 32.64 -22.87
CA ARG A 383 -14.70 33.80 -22.08
C ARG A 383 -13.53 34.37 -21.29
N GLU A 384 -12.76 33.55 -20.62
CA GLU A 384 -11.61 33.99 -19.82
C GLU A 384 -10.47 34.50 -20.67
N SER A 385 -10.27 33.99 -21.90
CA SER A 385 -9.25 34.49 -22.83
C SER A 385 -9.63 35.82 -23.46
N LYS A 386 -10.93 36.10 -23.67
CA LYS A 386 -11.45 37.32 -24.33
C LYS A 386 -11.94 38.39 -23.36
N GLY A 387 -12.05 38.09 -22.07
CA GLY A 387 -12.51 39.02 -21.06
C GLY A 387 -11.62 40.26 -20.96
N SER A 388 -12.19 41.42 -20.58
CA SER A 388 -11.40 42.61 -20.29
C SER A 388 -10.45 42.32 -19.13
N PRO A 389 -9.15 42.69 -19.22
CA PRO A 389 -8.17 42.44 -18.16
C PRO A 389 -8.62 42.82 -16.76
N PRO A 390 -9.33 43.95 -16.53
CA PRO A 390 -9.81 44.34 -15.21
C PRO A 390 -10.81 43.35 -14.59
N ALA A 391 -11.67 42.70 -15.37
CA ALA A 391 -12.63 41.73 -14.85
C ALA A 391 -11.97 40.41 -14.46
N CYS A 392 -11.07 39.92 -15.29
CA CYS A 392 -10.25 38.75 -14.98
C CYS A 392 -9.34 39.01 -13.76
N VAL A 393 -8.63 40.13 -13.75
CA VAL A 393 -7.73 40.54 -12.67
C VAL A 393 -8.48 40.70 -11.35
N ARG A 394 -9.67 41.30 -11.34
CA ARG A 394 -10.50 41.40 -10.13
C ARG A 394 -10.97 40.03 -9.61
N GLN A 395 -11.13 39.06 -10.50
CA GLN A 395 -11.56 37.71 -10.15
C GLN A 395 -10.40 36.80 -9.69
N LEU A 396 -9.15 37.11 -10.05
CA LEU A 396 -7.95 36.36 -9.64
C LEU A 396 -7.62 36.54 -8.15
N GLY A 397 -8.12 37.60 -7.49
CA GLY A 397 -7.86 37.83 -6.08
C GLY A 397 -6.37 37.84 -5.75
N GLU A 398 -5.95 37.04 -4.76
CA GLU A 398 -4.55 36.96 -4.31
C GLU A 398 -3.60 36.39 -5.37
N LEU A 399 -4.07 35.57 -6.31
CA LEU A 399 -3.25 35.07 -7.43
C LEU A 399 -2.77 36.19 -8.34
N ALA A 400 -3.51 37.29 -8.46
CA ALA A 400 -3.09 38.46 -9.25
C ALA A 400 -1.87 39.16 -8.65
N LEU A 401 -1.64 39.03 -7.35
CA LEU A 401 -0.48 39.64 -6.67
C LEU A 401 0.82 38.86 -6.91
N SER A 402 0.73 37.64 -7.40
CA SER A 402 1.88 36.75 -7.64
C SER A 402 2.31 36.64 -9.11
N VAL A 403 1.67 37.40 -10.01
CA VAL A 403 1.93 37.29 -11.46
C VAL A 403 2.29 38.69 -12.02
N ASP A 404 3.45 38.78 -12.67
CA ASP A 404 3.97 40.01 -13.22
C ASP A 404 3.09 40.60 -14.35
N ASP A 405 2.35 39.74 -15.09
CA ASP A 405 1.40 40.13 -16.12
C ASP A 405 0.01 39.51 -15.88
N PRO A 406 -0.99 40.33 -15.50
CA PRO A 406 -2.37 39.87 -15.32
C PRO A 406 -3.02 39.26 -16.56
N ARG A 407 -2.59 39.63 -17.77
CA ARG A 407 -3.09 39.05 -19.03
C ARG A 407 -2.60 37.62 -19.18
N GLN A 408 -1.35 37.37 -18.80
CA GLN A 408 -0.79 36.02 -18.80
C GLN A 408 -1.54 35.11 -17.83
N ALA A 409 -1.89 35.61 -16.64
CA ALA A 409 -2.70 34.85 -15.67
C ALA A 409 -4.09 34.48 -16.24
N CYS A 410 -4.75 35.40 -16.95
CA CYS A 410 -6.02 35.11 -17.63
C CYS A 410 -5.86 34.04 -18.74
N GLY A 411 -4.73 34.08 -19.45
CA GLY A 411 -4.40 33.06 -20.46
C GLY A 411 -4.19 31.66 -19.86
N LEU A 412 -3.50 31.57 -18.72
CA LEU A 412 -3.32 30.30 -18.00
C LEU A 412 -4.64 29.69 -17.51
N LEU A 413 -5.59 30.53 -17.05
CA LEU A 413 -6.92 30.06 -16.67
C LEU A 413 -7.71 29.49 -17.85
N ALA A 414 -7.67 30.23 -19.00
CA ALA A 414 -8.31 29.75 -20.22
C ALA A 414 -7.72 28.41 -20.68
N ALA A 415 -6.38 28.25 -20.58
CA ALA A 415 -5.71 27.00 -20.87
C ALA A 415 -6.19 25.85 -19.95
N GLN A 416 -6.32 26.08 -18.65
CA GLN A 416 -6.82 25.06 -17.71
C GLN A 416 -8.23 24.59 -18.07
N PHE A 417 -9.16 25.48 -18.39
CA PHE A 417 -10.49 25.07 -18.83
C PHE A 417 -10.47 24.28 -20.15
N SER A 418 -9.56 24.63 -21.08
CA SER A 418 -9.39 23.90 -22.35
C SER A 418 -8.84 22.50 -22.12
N GLU A 419 -7.88 22.33 -21.20
CA GLU A 419 -7.34 21.00 -20.84
C GLU A 419 -8.43 20.11 -20.22
N LEU A 420 -9.26 20.64 -19.34
CA LEU A 420 -10.38 19.91 -18.76
C LEU A 420 -11.44 19.48 -19.80
N ALA A 421 -11.55 20.20 -20.92
CA ALA A 421 -12.50 19.86 -21.98
C ALA A 421 -12.06 18.65 -22.82
N LYS A 422 -10.76 18.42 -23.03
CA LYS A 422 -10.23 17.37 -23.91
C LYS A 422 -10.76 15.94 -23.59
N PRO A 423 -10.69 15.44 -22.33
CA PRO A 423 -11.22 14.12 -22.03
C PRO A 423 -12.74 14.01 -22.17
N LEU A 424 -13.46 15.16 -22.09
CA LEU A 424 -14.91 15.20 -22.32
C LEU A 424 -15.25 15.18 -23.80
N ASP A 425 -14.41 15.72 -24.68
CA ASP A 425 -14.54 15.57 -26.13
C ASP A 425 -14.38 14.11 -26.55
N ALA A 426 -13.42 13.38 -25.97
CA ALA A 426 -13.29 11.95 -26.16
C ALA A 426 -14.56 11.21 -25.71
N ALA A 427 -15.15 11.62 -24.56
CA ALA A 427 -16.40 11.05 -24.06
C ALA A 427 -17.59 11.31 -24.99
N ARG A 428 -17.62 12.46 -25.66
CA ARG A 428 -18.64 12.78 -26.67
C ARG A 428 -18.54 11.89 -27.90
N VAL A 429 -17.31 11.57 -28.33
CA VAL A 429 -17.05 10.71 -29.49
C VAL A 429 -17.35 9.25 -29.18
N CYS A 430 -16.86 8.74 -28.06
CA CYS A 430 -16.96 7.33 -27.71
C CYS A 430 -18.31 6.95 -27.04
N GLY A 431 -18.98 7.89 -26.36
CA GLY A 431 -20.22 7.59 -25.65
C GLY A 431 -20.07 6.41 -24.68
N ALA A 432 -20.89 5.39 -24.85
CA ALA A 432 -20.84 4.14 -24.08
C ALA A 432 -20.07 3.00 -24.78
N GLU A 433 -19.46 3.27 -25.92
CA GLU A 433 -18.85 2.28 -26.79
C GLU A 433 -17.49 1.82 -26.24
N ALA A 434 -17.45 0.65 -25.58
CA ALA A 434 -16.23 0.09 -25.00
C ALA A 434 -15.08 -0.09 -26.03
N PRO A 435 -15.31 -0.53 -27.29
CA PRO A 435 -14.24 -0.60 -28.28
C PRO A 435 -13.58 0.75 -28.58
N CYS A 436 -14.37 1.85 -28.60
CA CYS A 436 -13.83 3.20 -28.77
C CYS A 436 -12.91 3.59 -27.59
N TRP A 437 -13.33 3.32 -26.36
CA TRP A 437 -12.55 3.59 -25.17
C TRP A 437 -11.29 2.74 -25.09
N LEU A 438 -11.30 1.50 -25.58
CA LEU A 438 -10.10 0.66 -25.68
C LEU A 438 -9.04 1.31 -26.57
N MET A 439 -9.44 1.92 -27.71
CA MET A 439 -8.49 2.68 -28.55
C MET A 439 -7.93 3.91 -27.83
N ARG A 440 -8.74 4.59 -27.01
CA ARG A 440 -8.33 5.77 -26.24
C ARG A 440 -7.37 5.46 -25.08
N MET A 441 -7.21 4.21 -24.69
CA MET A 441 -6.17 3.81 -23.73
C MET A 441 -4.74 4.07 -24.24
N GLN A 442 -4.56 4.28 -25.55
CA GLN A 442 -3.27 4.60 -26.18
C GLN A 442 -3.18 6.06 -26.62
N ASP A 443 -4.12 6.91 -26.19
CA ASP A 443 -4.12 8.33 -26.51
C ASP A 443 -2.84 9.01 -25.96
N PRO A 444 -2.19 9.93 -26.71
CA PRO A 444 -1.02 10.66 -26.21
C PRO A 444 -1.34 11.53 -24.97
N ASP A 445 -2.58 11.99 -24.85
CA ASP A 445 -3.01 12.79 -23.70
C ASP A 445 -3.33 11.89 -22.48
N PRO A 446 -2.64 12.06 -21.35
CA PRO A 446 -2.86 11.25 -20.15
C PRO A 446 -4.25 11.43 -19.53
N ASP A 447 -4.87 12.61 -19.67
CA ASP A 447 -6.23 12.85 -19.16
C ASP A 447 -7.25 12.02 -19.95
N VAL A 448 -7.03 11.87 -21.26
CA VAL A 448 -7.86 10.99 -22.10
C VAL A 448 -7.65 9.51 -21.74
N ARG A 449 -6.40 9.06 -21.50
CA ARG A 449 -6.13 7.68 -21.07
C ARG A 449 -6.75 7.38 -19.70
N ALA A 450 -6.66 8.31 -18.75
CA ALA A 450 -7.30 8.18 -17.45
C ALA A 450 -8.82 8.10 -17.57
N ARG A 451 -9.43 8.95 -18.41
CA ARG A 451 -10.86 8.90 -18.71
C ARG A 451 -11.27 7.55 -19.31
N ALA A 452 -10.52 7.06 -20.29
CA ALA A 452 -10.76 5.76 -20.91
C ALA A 452 -10.75 4.63 -19.86
N SER A 453 -9.80 4.65 -18.92
CA SER A 453 -9.74 3.70 -17.81
C SER A 453 -11.02 3.71 -16.96
N TYR A 454 -11.49 4.89 -16.54
CA TYR A 454 -12.72 5.02 -15.76
C TYR A 454 -13.96 4.55 -16.52
N GLU A 455 -14.11 4.90 -17.80
CA GLU A 455 -15.28 4.49 -18.60
C GLU A 455 -15.31 2.98 -18.83
N LEU A 456 -14.16 2.35 -19.08
CA LEU A 456 -14.04 0.91 -19.23
C LEU A 456 -14.37 0.16 -17.93
N GLY A 457 -13.91 0.68 -16.79
CA GLY A 457 -14.25 0.14 -15.47
C GLY A 457 -15.75 0.27 -15.16
N ARG A 458 -16.37 1.43 -15.47
CA ARG A 458 -17.80 1.67 -15.28
C ARG A 458 -18.67 0.77 -16.18
N ALA A 459 -18.23 0.54 -17.42
CA ALA A 459 -18.91 -0.33 -18.37
C ALA A 459 -18.83 -1.83 -17.99
N GLY A 460 -18.02 -2.20 -17.00
CA GLY A 460 -17.82 -3.60 -16.63
C GLY A 460 -17.10 -4.42 -17.70
N SER A 461 -16.26 -3.77 -18.54
CA SER A 461 -15.63 -4.38 -19.70
C SER A 461 -14.53 -5.37 -19.31
N ALA A 462 -14.82 -6.66 -19.28
CA ALA A 462 -13.83 -7.72 -19.03
C ALA A 462 -12.69 -7.70 -20.07
N ALA A 463 -12.99 -7.32 -21.32
CA ALA A 463 -11.99 -7.23 -22.40
C ALA A 463 -10.94 -6.14 -22.15
N ALA A 464 -11.24 -5.15 -21.28
CA ALA A 464 -10.32 -4.08 -20.94
C ALA A 464 -9.24 -4.48 -19.91
N VAL A 465 -9.42 -5.59 -19.20
CA VAL A 465 -8.54 -6.01 -18.10
C VAL A 465 -7.05 -6.02 -18.47
N PRO A 466 -6.61 -6.59 -19.62
CA PRO A 466 -5.19 -6.58 -19.97
C PRO A 466 -4.62 -5.17 -20.22
N MET A 467 -5.39 -4.29 -20.86
CA MET A 467 -4.97 -2.91 -21.13
C MET A 467 -4.92 -2.07 -19.86
N LEU A 468 -5.90 -2.24 -18.98
CA LEU A 468 -5.92 -1.61 -17.66
C LEU A 468 -4.74 -2.08 -16.79
N ALA A 469 -4.37 -3.37 -16.87
CA ALA A 469 -3.19 -3.87 -16.19
C ALA A 469 -1.89 -3.19 -16.69
N GLY A 470 -1.77 -2.96 -17.99
CA GLY A 470 -0.67 -2.17 -18.56
C GLY A 470 -0.69 -0.72 -18.08
N ALA A 471 -1.85 -0.08 -18.09
CA ALA A 471 -2.03 1.30 -17.64
C ALA A 471 -1.80 1.49 -16.13
N ALA A 472 -1.93 0.45 -15.32
CA ALA A 472 -1.53 0.48 -13.91
C ALA A 472 -0.02 0.67 -13.70
N ALA A 473 0.80 0.57 -14.75
CA ALA A 473 2.22 0.89 -14.77
C ALA A 473 2.56 2.17 -15.56
N ASP A 474 1.56 2.94 -16.01
CA ASP A 474 1.76 4.18 -16.78
C ASP A 474 2.67 5.17 -16.02
N GLU A 475 3.46 5.96 -16.74
CA GLU A 475 4.34 6.96 -16.15
C GLU A 475 3.58 8.09 -15.46
N GLN A 476 2.35 8.35 -15.89
CA GLN A 476 1.48 9.39 -15.32
C GLN A 476 0.67 8.84 -14.14
N LEU A 477 0.80 9.49 -12.98
CA LEU A 477 0.11 9.08 -11.75
C LEU A 477 -1.42 9.01 -11.93
N LEU A 478 -1.99 9.97 -12.66
CA LEU A 478 -3.43 10.03 -12.93
C LEU A 478 -3.93 8.78 -13.66
N VAL A 479 -3.18 8.32 -14.67
CA VAL A 479 -3.52 7.12 -15.46
C VAL A 479 -3.40 5.85 -14.59
N ARG A 480 -2.31 5.74 -13.81
CA ARG A 480 -2.12 4.61 -12.86
C ARG A 480 -3.28 4.50 -11.88
N ALA A 481 -3.65 5.63 -11.26
CA ALA A 481 -4.74 5.66 -10.28
C ALA A 481 -6.08 5.30 -10.93
N ALA A 482 -6.39 5.84 -12.10
CA ALA A 482 -7.61 5.54 -12.83
C ALA A 482 -7.69 4.06 -13.25
N ALA A 483 -6.61 3.49 -13.77
CA ALA A 483 -6.54 2.09 -14.17
C ALA A 483 -6.67 1.14 -12.98
N THR A 484 -5.97 1.41 -11.87
CA THR A 484 -6.08 0.62 -10.65
C THR A 484 -7.51 0.65 -10.09
N ARG A 485 -8.15 1.84 -10.08
CA ARG A 485 -9.55 1.98 -9.66
C ARG A 485 -10.52 1.24 -10.59
N ALA A 486 -10.30 1.29 -11.90
CA ALA A 486 -11.11 0.55 -12.87
C ALA A 486 -11.01 -0.97 -12.68
N LEU A 487 -9.80 -1.49 -12.43
CA LEU A 487 -9.57 -2.90 -12.11
C LEU A 487 -10.26 -3.30 -10.79
N ASP A 488 -10.24 -2.42 -9.79
CA ASP A 488 -10.92 -2.63 -8.51
C ASP A 488 -12.44 -2.76 -8.70
N TRP A 489 -13.06 -1.87 -9.48
CA TRP A 489 -14.48 -1.97 -9.82
C TRP A 489 -14.82 -3.26 -10.59
N LEU A 490 -13.92 -3.68 -11.50
CA LEU A 490 -14.10 -4.92 -12.27
C LEU A 490 -14.00 -6.17 -11.39
N ALA A 491 -13.36 -6.11 -10.23
CA ALA A 491 -13.31 -7.23 -9.29
C ALA A 491 -14.70 -7.65 -8.78
N ALA A 492 -15.65 -6.71 -8.72
CA ALA A 492 -17.04 -6.99 -8.39
C ALA A 492 -17.86 -7.53 -9.59
N VAL A 493 -17.30 -7.59 -10.81
CA VAL A 493 -17.98 -8.04 -12.02
C VAL A 493 -17.63 -9.51 -12.30
N PRO A 494 -18.55 -10.48 -12.14
CA PRO A 494 -18.25 -11.91 -12.31
C PRO A 494 -17.59 -12.26 -13.64
N ALA A 495 -18.04 -11.64 -14.73
CA ALA A 495 -17.48 -11.88 -16.08
C ALA A 495 -16.02 -11.42 -16.23
N ALA A 496 -15.54 -10.49 -15.41
CA ALA A 496 -14.16 -9.99 -15.45
C ALA A 496 -13.20 -10.80 -14.55
N GLN A 497 -13.71 -11.54 -13.57
CA GLN A 497 -12.88 -12.24 -12.57
C GLN A 497 -11.86 -13.23 -13.18
N PRO A 498 -12.17 -14.04 -14.22
CA PRO A 498 -11.17 -14.92 -14.83
C PRO A 498 -9.99 -14.13 -15.43
N ALA A 499 -10.28 -13.02 -16.12
CA ALA A 499 -9.24 -12.16 -16.69
C ALA A 499 -8.40 -11.49 -15.61
N LEU A 500 -9.04 -11.04 -14.52
CA LEU A 500 -8.36 -10.44 -13.36
C LEU A 500 -7.41 -11.42 -12.67
N LYS A 501 -7.82 -12.68 -12.48
CA LYS A 501 -6.93 -13.74 -11.98
C LYS A 501 -5.73 -13.95 -12.91
N GLY A 502 -5.93 -13.87 -14.22
CA GLY A 502 -4.88 -14.01 -15.22
C GLY A 502 -3.80 -12.92 -15.16
N ILE A 503 -4.15 -11.69 -14.79
CA ILE A 503 -3.19 -10.57 -14.67
C ILE A 503 -2.53 -10.44 -13.31
N ALA A 504 -2.96 -11.19 -12.29
CA ALA A 504 -2.41 -11.08 -10.94
C ALA A 504 -0.88 -11.23 -10.88
N PRO A 505 -0.23 -12.17 -11.61
CA PRO A 505 1.23 -12.25 -11.65
C PRO A 505 1.89 -11.01 -12.28
N GLN A 506 1.29 -10.42 -13.31
CA GLN A 506 1.77 -9.19 -13.94
C GLN A 506 1.74 -8.03 -12.95
N LEU A 507 0.64 -7.83 -12.24
CA LEU A 507 0.51 -6.77 -11.22
C LEU A 507 1.51 -6.98 -10.08
N ALA A 508 1.76 -8.22 -9.66
CA ALA A 508 2.78 -8.54 -8.67
C ALA A 508 4.19 -8.16 -9.13
N SER A 509 4.52 -8.45 -10.39
CA SER A 509 5.80 -8.06 -11.00
C SER A 509 5.96 -6.54 -11.08
N GLN A 510 4.92 -5.82 -11.47
CA GLN A 510 4.92 -4.35 -11.50
C GLN A 510 5.16 -3.76 -10.11
N LEU A 511 4.46 -4.27 -9.09
CA LEU A 511 4.64 -3.79 -7.71
C LEU A 511 6.07 -4.05 -7.21
N ALA A 512 6.64 -5.22 -7.51
CA ALA A 512 8.02 -5.55 -7.14
C ALA A 512 9.04 -4.61 -7.79
N GLN A 513 8.82 -4.21 -9.06
CA GLN A 513 9.68 -3.24 -9.77
C GLN A 513 9.59 -1.83 -9.18
N GLU A 514 8.44 -1.46 -8.62
CA GLU A 514 8.22 -0.15 -8.00
C GLU A 514 8.58 -0.13 -6.50
N GLN A 515 8.95 -1.28 -5.94
CA GLN A 515 9.33 -1.39 -4.54
C GLN A 515 10.53 -0.50 -4.22
N GLY A 516 10.39 0.33 -3.19
CA GLY A 516 11.41 1.31 -2.81
C GLY A 516 11.38 2.64 -3.59
N LYS A 517 10.55 2.78 -4.63
CA LYS A 517 10.34 4.05 -5.32
C LYS A 517 9.24 4.86 -4.64
N THR A 518 9.55 6.10 -4.27
CA THR A 518 8.61 6.96 -3.54
C THR A 518 7.65 7.74 -4.44
N ARG A 519 7.96 7.90 -5.73
CA ARG A 519 7.22 8.80 -6.64
C ARG A 519 5.74 8.43 -6.84
N PHE A 520 5.35 7.17 -6.64
CA PHE A 520 3.97 6.70 -6.82
C PHE A 520 3.45 5.93 -5.59
N LEU A 521 3.89 6.31 -4.41
CA LEU A 521 3.60 5.57 -3.16
C LEU A 521 2.10 5.27 -2.99
N LYS A 522 1.23 6.26 -3.13
CA LYS A 522 -0.22 6.09 -2.98
C LYS A 522 -0.81 5.12 -4.01
N ALA A 523 -0.43 5.24 -5.30
CA ALA A 523 -0.90 4.35 -6.35
C ALA A 523 -0.40 2.90 -6.14
N ASN A 524 0.83 2.74 -5.65
CA ASN A 524 1.40 1.44 -5.34
C ASN A 524 0.70 0.78 -4.13
N GLU A 525 0.28 1.55 -3.14
CA GLU A 525 -0.54 1.06 -2.03
C GLU A 525 -1.92 0.58 -2.51
N GLU A 526 -2.58 1.32 -3.39
CA GLU A 526 -3.85 0.91 -3.99
C GLU A 526 -3.69 -0.37 -4.83
N LEU A 527 -2.62 -0.45 -5.63
CA LEU A 527 -2.29 -1.65 -6.41
C LEU A 527 -2.03 -2.86 -5.50
N ARG A 528 -1.34 -2.68 -4.38
CA ARG A 528 -1.12 -3.73 -3.38
C ARG A 528 -2.44 -4.24 -2.77
N ARG A 529 -3.37 -3.33 -2.45
CA ARG A 529 -4.71 -3.72 -1.98
C ARG A 529 -5.49 -4.49 -3.04
N LEU A 530 -5.43 -4.04 -4.28
CA LEU A 530 -6.05 -4.75 -5.41
C LEU A 530 -5.50 -6.18 -5.53
N GLN A 531 -4.18 -6.38 -5.45
CA GLN A 531 -3.59 -7.73 -5.48
C GLN A 531 -4.13 -8.64 -4.38
N VAL A 532 -4.27 -8.13 -3.15
CA VAL A 532 -4.87 -8.90 -2.05
C VAL A 532 -6.33 -9.26 -2.37
N LYS A 533 -7.12 -8.32 -2.90
CA LYS A 533 -8.49 -8.62 -3.33
C LYS A 533 -8.52 -9.72 -4.40
N LEU A 534 -7.66 -9.62 -5.42
CA LEU A 534 -7.59 -10.62 -6.49
C LEU A 534 -7.17 -12.02 -5.99
N SER A 535 -6.33 -12.10 -4.96
CA SER A 535 -5.95 -13.38 -4.34
C SER A 535 -7.09 -14.05 -3.57
N ARG A 536 -8.16 -13.31 -3.27
CA ARG A 536 -9.36 -13.81 -2.56
C ARG A 536 -10.50 -14.18 -3.51
N LEU A 537 -10.44 -13.78 -4.80
CA LEU A 537 -11.39 -14.19 -5.83
C LEU A 537 -11.18 -15.68 -6.21
#